data_b7ea02352570792c7a35d70275035cf6
#
_entry.id   b7ea02352570792c7a35d70275035cf6
#
_cell.length_a   1.000
_cell.length_b   1.000
_cell.length_c   1.000
_cell.angle_alpha   90.00
_cell.angle_beta   90.00
_cell.angle_gamma   90.00
#
_symmetry.space_group_name_H-M   'P 1'
#
loop_
_entity.id
_entity.type
_entity.pdbx_description
1 polymer ?
#
loop_
_entity_poly.entity_id
_entity_poly.type
_entity_poly.pdbx_seq_one_letter_code
_entity_poly.pdbx_strand_id
1 'polypeptide(L)'
;MEVENKLKAMGLELPAAGTPPPGRAGAVKVGNILFVGGHTPGPGYQGKLGAGFTVEQGYDGARQACLNCLADVKAVIGDLDKVKRVAKLLCMVNSAPDFGQQPLVANGATDLLSQLYGDAGAHARSAVGLAALPNGACIEIEMILEVED
;
A
#
# COMPACT_ATOMS: atom_id res chain seq x y z
N MET A 1 -0.90 -16.92 9.37
CA MET A 1 -0.23 -17.60 8.25
C MET A 1 -1.13 -17.77 7.03
N GLU A 2 -2.43 -17.64 7.19
CA GLU A 2 -3.38 -17.76 6.06
C GLU A 2 -3.14 -16.67 5.01
N VAL A 3 -2.96 -15.42 5.43
CA VAL A 3 -2.72 -14.30 4.52
C VAL A 3 -1.42 -14.49 3.75
N GLU A 4 -0.35 -14.89 4.43
CA GLU A 4 0.93 -15.12 3.77
C GLU A 4 0.88 -16.32 2.82
N ASN A 5 0.07 -17.34 3.13
CA ASN A 5 -0.14 -18.46 2.22
C ASN A 5 -0.90 -18.01 0.96
N LYS A 6 -1.87 -17.11 1.09
CA LYS A 6 -2.55 -16.52 -0.07
C LYS A 6 -1.59 -15.74 -0.96
N LEU A 7 -0.68 -14.96 -0.36
CA LEU A 7 0.36 -14.25 -1.11
C LEU A 7 1.21 -15.22 -1.93
N LYS A 8 1.67 -16.30 -1.31
CA LYS A 8 2.47 -17.32 -2.01
C LYS A 8 1.70 -17.95 -3.16
N ALA A 9 0.42 -18.26 -2.95
CA ALA A 9 -0.43 -18.84 -4.00
C ALA A 9 -0.62 -17.87 -5.17
N MET A 10 -0.53 -16.57 -4.93
CA MET A 10 -0.60 -15.53 -5.96
C MET A 10 0.75 -15.27 -6.63
N GLY A 11 1.81 -15.95 -6.20
CA GLY A 11 3.17 -15.71 -6.71
C GLY A 11 3.77 -14.40 -6.19
N LEU A 12 3.26 -13.88 -5.09
CA LEU A 12 3.73 -12.63 -4.49
C LEU A 12 4.58 -12.92 -3.26
N GLU A 13 5.55 -12.06 -3.03
CA GLU A 13 6.47 -12.17 -1.91
C GLU A 13 6.33 -10.93 -1.02
N LEU A 14 6.14 -11.15 0.28
CA LEU A 14 6.12 -10.06 1.24
C LEU A 14 7.56 -9.61 1.47
N PRO A 15 7.90 -8.34 1.19
CA PRO A 15 9.27 -7.88 1.42
C PRO A 15 9.60 -7.83 2.91
N ALA A 16 10.89 -7.83 3.22
CA ALA A 16 11.34 -7.55 4.58
C ALA A 16 11.04 -6.09 4.91
N ALA A 17 10.59 -5.83 6.15
CA ALA A 17 10.40 -4.46 6.61
C ALA A 17 11.75 -3.75 6.70
N GLY A 18 11.78 -2.49 6.23
CA GLY A 18 12.97 -1.66 6.35
C GLY A 18 13.17 -1.19 7.79
N THR A 19 14.38 -0.65 8.05
CA THR A 19 14.66 0.03 9.32
C THR A 19 14.41 1.52 9.12
N PRO A 20 13.42 2.12 9.81
CA PRO A 20 13.16 3.55 9.64
C PRO A 20 14.31 4.39 10.22
N PRO A 21 14.53 5.60 9.69
CA PRO A 21 15.49 6.53 10.27
C PRO A 21 15.10 6.91 11.71
N PRO A 22 16.06 7.41 12.52
CA PRO A 22 15.74 7.89 13.85
C PRO A 22 14.61 8.92 13.85
N GLY A 23 13.71 8.82 14.83
CA GLY A 23 12.55 9.72 14.96
C GLY A 23 11.32 9.32 14.17
N ARG A 24 11.40 8.25 13.38
CA ARG A 24 10.26 7.75 12.62
C ARG A 24 10.08 6.25 12.85
N ALA A 25 8.85 5.78 12.61
CA ALA A 25 8.52 4.36 12.62
C ALA A 25 7.76 4.04 11.33
N GLY A 26 7.87 2.82 10.83
CA GLY A 26 7.12 2.38 9.65
C GLY A 26 5.63 2.28 9.93
N ALA A 27 5.28 1.84 11.14
CA ALA A 27 3.90 1.78 11.61
C ALA A 27 3.87 2.03 13.12
N VAL A 28 2.75 2.62 13.59
CA VAL A 28 2.55 2.97 15.01
C VAL A 28 1.21 2.41 15.45
N LYS A 29 1.24 1.63 16.53
CA LYS A 29 0.01 1.08 17.13
C LYS A 29 -0.46 1.97 18.27
N VAL A 30 -1.73 2.37 18.21
CA VAL A 30 -2.42 3.12 19.27
C VAL A 30 -3.69 2.36 19.61
N GLY A 31 -3.73 1.75 20.80
CA GLY A 31 -4.79 0.81 21.11
C GLY A 31 -4.76 -0.36 20.14
N ASN A 32 -5.87 -0.61 19.48
CA ASN A 32 -5.98 -1.63 18.42
C ASN A 32 -5.99 -1.03 17.01
N ILE A 33 -5.59 0.21 16.87
CA ILE A 33 -5.48 0.88 15.57
C ILE A 33 -4.01 0.98 15.19
N LEU A 34 -3.70 0.58 13.97
CA LEU A 34 -2.35 0.63 13.43
C LEU A 34 -2.30 1.67 12.31
N PHE A 35 -1.40 2.64 12.47
CA PHE A 35 -1.14 3.68 11.47
C PHE A 35 0.12 3.31 10.70
N VAL A 36 0.01 3.14 9.39
CA VAL A 36 1.15 2.81 8.54
C VAL A 36 1.54 4.06 7.74
N GLY A 37 2.80 4.45 7.84
CA GLY A 37 3.33 5.59 7.10
C GLY A 37 3.38 5.33 5.59
N GLY A 38 3.63 6.39 4.82
CA GLY A 38 3.63 6.31 3.37
C GLY A 38 4.73 5.40 2.82
N HIS A 39 4.36 4.55 1.88
CA HIS A 39 5.28 3.64 1.18
C HIS A 39 5.14 3.81 -0.31
N THR A 40 6.27 3.96 -0.98
CA THR A 40 6.38 3.89 -2.43
C THR A 40 6.68 2.45 -2.84
N PRO A 41 6.51 2.09 -4.12
CA PRO A 41 6.80 0.71 -4.56
C PRO A 41 8.28 0.37 -4.62
N GLY A 42 9.17 1.37 -4.63
CA GLY A 42 10.60 1.14 -4.74
C GLY A 42 11.11 1.16 -6.19
N PRO A 43 12.33 0.65 -6.42
CA PRO A 43 12.95 0.71 -7.75
C PRO A 43 12.12 0.02 -8.82
N GLY A 44 12.16 0.56 -10.04
CA GLY A 44 11.44 0.01 -11.18
C GLY A 44 10.05 0.59 -11.40
N TYR A 45 9.58 1.44 -10.49
CA TYR A 45 8.25 2.02 -10.55
C TYR A 45 8.28 3.56 -10.53
N GLN A 46 9.31 4.16 -11.09
CA GLN A 46 9.42 5.60 -11.24
C GLN A 46 8.73 6.04 -12.51
N GLY A 47 7.86 7.03 -12.42
CA GLY A 47 7.18 7.58 -13.58
C GLY A 47 5.96 8.38 -13.18
N LYS A 48 5.47 9.17 -14.15
CA LYS A 48 4.32 10.04 -13.97
C LYS A 48 3.16 9.51 -14.81
N LEU A 49 2.05 9.23 -14.15
CA LEU A 49 0.83 8.76 -14.81
C LEU A 49 0.31 9.83 -15.75
N GLY A 50 0.01 9.43 -17.00
CA GLY A 50 -0.39 10.38 -18.03
C GLY A 50 0.76 11.05 -18.77
N ALA A 51 2.02 10.77 -18.36
CA ALA A 51 3.21 11.30 -19.01
C ALA A 51 4.28 10.21 -19.16
N GLY A 52 3.91 9.14 -19.87
CA GLY A 52 4.81 8.03 -20.21
C GLY A 52 4.70 6.81 -19.29
N PHE A 53 3.99 6.91 -18.16
CA PHE A 53 3.71 5.77 -17.30
C PHE A 53 2.24 5.38 -17.43
N THR A 54 1.97 4.10 -17.69
CA THR A 54 0.61 3.63 -17.99
C THR A 54 -0.17 3.29 -16.72
N VAL A 55 -1.49 3.21 -16.84
CA VAL A 55 -2.36 2.76 -15.74
C VAL A 55 -1.96 1.36 -15.27
N GLU A 56 -1.64 0.44 -16.18
CA GLU A 56 -1.22 -0.91 -15.84
C GLU A 56 0.07 -0.93 -15.04
N GLN A 57 1.05 -0.11 -15.45
CA GLN A 57 2.31 0.03 -14.69
C GLN A 57 2.06 0.62 -13.31
N GLY A 58 1.19 1.62 -13.24
CA GLY A 58 0.80 2.23 -11.95
C GLY A 58 0.05 1.27 -11.06
N TYR A 59 -0.83 0.45 -11.62
CA TYR A 59 -1.55 -0.61 -10.90
C TYR A 59 -0.56 -1.59 -10.24
N ASP A 60 0.43 -2.05 -10.99
CA ASP A 60 1.47 -2.94 -10.45
C ASP A 60 2.28 -2.23 -9.36
N GLY A 61 2.57 -0.94 -9.54
CA GLY A 61 3.23 -0.13 -8.52
C GLY A 61 2.40 0.00 -7.25
N ALA A 62 1.10 0.21 -7.39
CA ALA A 62 0.18 0.29 -6.25
C ALA A 62 0.17 -1.02 -5.45
N ARG A 63 0.16 -2.16 -6.14
CA ARG A 63 0.23 -3.47 -5.49
C ARG A 63 1.54 -3.64 -4.73
N GLN A 64 2.66 -3.25 -5.32
CA GLN A 64 3.97 -3.33 -4.65
C GLN A 64 4.04 -2.39 -3.45
N ALA A 65 3.54 -1.17 -3.57
CA ALA A 65 3.49 -0.24 -2.43
C ALA A 65 2.65 -0.79 -1.29
N CYS A 66 1.53 -1.44 -1.61
CA CYS A 66 0.68 -2.11 -0.63
C CYS A 66 1.43 -3.26 0.08
N LEU A 67 2.18 -4.06 -0.66
CA LEU A 67 3.02 -5.11 -0.06
C LEU A 67 4.06 -4.51 0.89
N ASN A 68 4.65 -3.38 0.53
CA ASN A 68 5.61 -2.69 1.40
C ASN A 68 4.95 -2.18 2.68
N CYS A 69 3.72 -1.68 2.61
CA CYS A 69 2.93 -1.35 3.80
C CYS A 69 2.69 -2.58 4.67
N LEU A 70 2.27 -3.69 4.07
CA LEU A 70 1.99 -4.94 4.81
C LEU A 70 3.24 -5.52 5.48
N ALA A 71 4.41 -5.30 4.91
CA ALA A 71 5.67 -5.69 5.56
C ALA A 71 5.84 -5.00 6.91
N ASP A 72 5.55 -3.69 6.98
CA ASP A 72 5.61 -2.96 8.25
C ASP A 72 4.49 -3.38 9.21
N VAL A 73 3.31 -3.69 8.69
CA VAL A 73 2.22 -4.25 9.51
C VAL A 73 2.71 -5.52 10.20
N LYS A 74 3.26 -6.46 9.43
CA LYS A 74 3.77 -7.72 9.98
C LYS A 74 4.87 -7.48 11.02
N ALA A 75 5.77 -6.53 10.76
CA ALA A 75 6.85 -6.22 11.68
C ALA A 75 6.34 -5.76 13.06
N VAL A 76 5.19 -5.10 13.11
CA VAL A 76 4.60 -4.61 14.36
C VAL A 76 3.74 -5.65 15.05
N ILE A 77 2.89 -6.36 14.29
CA ILE A 77 1.89 -7.27 14.89
C ILE A 77 2.28 -8.76 14.83
N GLY A 78 3.32 -9.11 14.08
CA GLY A 78 3.88 -10.47 14.01
C GLY A 78 3.25 -11.38 12.97
N ASP A 79 1.96 -11.29 12.75
CA ASP A 79 1.24 -12.12 11.78
C ASP A 79 0.14 -11.29 11.11
N LEU A 80 0.10 -11.30 9.79
CA LEU A 80 -0.90 -10.57 9.02
C LEU A 80 -2.32 -11.08 9.27
N ASP A 81 -2.49 -12.29 9.78
CA ASP A 81 -3.80 -12.82 10.17
C ASP A 81 -4.42 -12.06 11.35
N LYS A 82 -3.60 -11.28 12.08
CA LYS A 82 -4.09 -10.44 13.19
C LYS A 82 -4.74 -9.14 12.73
N VAL A 83 -4.75 -8.85 11.45
CA VAL A 83 -5.51 -7.72 10.90
C VAL A 83 -6.99 -8.08 10.96
N LYS A 84 -7.77 -7.28 11.69
CA LYS A 84 -9.21 -7.46 11.80
C LYS A 84 -9.94 -6.76 10.67
N ARG A 85 -9.44 -5.61 10.25
CA ARG A 85 -10.06 -4.82 9.20
C ARG A 85 -9.07 -3.78 8.65
N VAL A 86 -9.07 -3.60 7.35
CA VAL A 86 -8.42 -2.45 6.73
C VAL A 86 -9.43 -1.30 6.78
N ALA A 87 -9.07 -0.19 7.43
CA ALA A 87 -10.01 0.91 7.66
C ALA A 87 -9.89 1.99 6.59
N LYS A 88 -8.67 2.37 6.22
CA LYS A 88 -8.46 3.52 5.34
C LYS A 88 -7.20 3.35 4.52
N LEU A 89 -7.29 3.72 3.24
CA LEU A 89 -6.15 3.94 2.35
C LEU A 89 -6.16 5.38 1.83
N LEU A 90 -4.99 6.00 1.86
CA LEU A 90 -4.73 7.19 1.05
C LEU A 90 -3.73 6.80 -0.03
N CYS A 91 -4.16 6.90 -1.29
CA CYS A 91 -3.34 6.60 -2.46
C CYS A 91 -3.02 7.89 -3.20
N MET A 92 -1.74 8.23 -3.22
CA MET A 92 -1.22 9.46 -3.83
C MET A 92 -0.50 9.09 -5.12
N VAL A 93 -1.05 9.50 -6.25
CA VAL A 93 -0.57 9.11 -7.57
C VAL A 93 0.19 10.27 -8.20
N ASN A 94 1.43 10.01 -8.60
CA ASN A 94 2.24 10.99 -9.35
C ASN A 94 1.59 11.19 -10.71
N SER A 95 0.99 12.36 -10.93
CA SER A 95 0.04 12.57 -12.02
C SER A 95 0.40 13.78 -12.87
N ALA A 96 0.30 13.60 -14.19
CA ALA A 96 0.28 14.74 -15.11
C ALA A 96 -0.97 15.61 -14.80
N PRO A 97 -0.95 16.92 -15.13
CA PRO A 97 -2.04 17.83 -14.75
C PRO A 97 -3.42 17.41 -15.25
N ASP A 98 -3.50 16.69 -16.35
CA ASP A 98 -4.75 16.26 -16.97
C ASP A 98 -5.08 14.79 -16.72
N PHE A 99 -4.28 14.09 -15.92
CA PHE A 99 -4.55 12.69 -15.59
C PHE A 99 -5.64 12.61 -14.53
N GLY A 100 -6.69 11.84 -14.79
CA GLY A 100 -7.84 11.71 -13.90
C GLY A 100 -8.20 10.27 -13.53
N GLN A 101 -7.32 9.29 -13.83
CA GLN A 101 -7.61 7.88 -13.60
C GLN A 101 -6.90 7.34 -12.35
N GLN A 102 -6.69 8.19 -11.35
CA GLN A 102 -6.06 7.78 -10.08
C GLN A 102 -6.76 6.58 -9.42
N PRO A 103 -8.12 6.50 -9.42
CA PRO A 103 -8.78 5.32 -8.85
C PRO A 103 -8.40 4.01 -9.52
N LEU A 104 -8.19 3.99 -10.83
CA LEU A 104 -7.80 2.78 -11.56
C LEU A 104 -6.40 2.32 -11.17
N VAL A 105 -5.50 3.25 -10.95
CA VAL A 105 -4.14 2.96 -10.46
C VAL A 105 -4.20 2.41 -9.03
N ALA A 106 -4.93 3.07 -8.15
CA ALA A 106 -5.07 2.69 -6.75
C ALA A 106 -5.70 1.30 -6.58
N ASN A 107 -6.48 0.83 -7.56
CA ASN A 107 -7.08 -0.50 -7.52
C ASN A 107 -6.06 -1.62 -7.38
N GLY A 108 -4.79 -1.41 -7.73
CA GLY A 108 -3.74 -2.40 -7.50
C GLY A 108 -3.61 -2.76 -6.02
N ALA A 109 -3.75 -1.80 -5.12
CA ALA A 109 -3.77 -2.03 -3.68
C ALA A 109 -5.13 -2.56 -3.20
N THR A 110 -6.22 -1.97 -3.66
CA THR A 110 -7.57 -2.38 -3.26
C THR A 110 -7.84 -3.83 -3.63
N ASP A 111 -7.51 -4.24 -4.85
CA ASP A 111 -7.72 -5.62 -5.30
C ASP A 111 -6.90 -6.62 -4.48
N LEU A 112 -5.65 -6.27 -4.16
CA LEU A 112 -4.81 -7.12 -3.31
C LEU A 112 -5.44 -7.30 -1.93
N LEU A 113 -5.86 -6.22 -1.29
CA LEU A 113 -6.46 -6.30 0.05
C LEU A 113 -7.77 -7.09 0.04
N SER A 114 -8.57 -6.96 -1.02
CA SER A 114 -9.78 -7.75 -1.19
C SER A 114 -9.47 -9.25 -1.33
N GLN A 115 -8.44 -9.59 -2.09
CA GLN A 115 -8.02 -10.98 -2.26
C GLN A 115 -7.48 -11.58 -0.97
N LEU A 116 -6.77 -10.78 -0.15
CA LEU A 116 -6.17 -11.27 1.10
C LEU A 116 -7.18 -11.36 2.24
N TYR A 117 -8.09 -10.40 2.38
CA TYR A 117 -8.93 -10.24 3.55
C TYR A 117 -10.43 -10.33 3.28
N GLY A 118 -10.86 -10.45 2.02
CA GLY A 118 -12.28 -10.47 1.68
C GLY A 118 -12.99 -9.20 2.17
N ASP A 119 -14.12 -9.35 2.85
CA ASP A 119 -14.91 -8.22 3.34
C ASP A 119 -14.13 -7.35 4.35
N ALA A 120 -13.24 -7.96 5.14
CA ALA A 120 -12.39 -7.22 6.07
C ALA A 120 -11.35 -6.33 5.36
N GLY A 121 -11.10 -6.57 4.09
CA GLY A 121 -10.22 -5.73 3.26
C GLY A 121 -10.91 -4.51 2.66
N ALA A 122 -12.24 -4.43 2.73
CA ALA A 122 -12.98 -3.29 2.20
C ALA A 122 -12.74 -2.06 3.09
N HIS A 123 -12.20 -1.01 2.51
CA HIS A 123 -11.69 0.17 3.21
C HIS A 123 -12.28 1.45 2.62
N ALA A 124 -12.30 2.51 3.41
CA ALA A 124 -12.51 3.86 2.88
C ALA A 124 -11.24 4.30 2.15
N ARG A 125 -11.37 4.96 1.01
CA ARG A 125 -10.20 5.29 0.19
C ARG A 125 -10.31 6.68 -0.41
N SER A 126 -9.16 7.39 -0.41
CA SER A 126 -8.95 8.55 -1.28
C SER A 126 -7.85 8.19 -2.27
N ALA A 127 -8.09 8.46 -3.55
CA ALA A 127 -7.12 8.28 -4.62
C ALA A 127 -6.98 9.63 -5.32
N VAL A 128 -5.84 10.29 -5.12
CA VAL A 128 -5.63 11.68 -5.53
C VAL A 128 -4.35 11.81 -6.35
N GLY A 129 -4.25 12.89 -7.10
CA GLY A 129 -3.07 13.21 -7.89
C GLY A 129 -2.16 14.18 -7.16
N LEU A 130 -0.86 13.91 -7.18
CA LEU A 130 0.18 14.80 -6.70
C LEU A 130 1.10 15.17 -7.86
N ALA A 131 1.67 16.38 -7.78
CA ALA A 131 2.58 16.88 -8.82
C ALA A 131 3.90 16.11 -8.85
N ALA A 132 4.34 15.59 -7.71
CA ALA A 132 5.58 14.84 -7.58
C ALA A 132 5.53 13.96 -6.33
N LEU A 133 6.31 12.88 -6.34
CA LEU A 133 6.50 12.00 -5.21
C LEU A 133 8.00 11.75 -4.98
N PRO A 134 8.39 11.29 -3.79
CA PRO A 134 9.81 11.01 -3.50
C PRO A 134 10.42 10.07 -4.54
N ASN A 135 11.62 10.41 -5.00
CA ASN A 135 12.39 9.65 -5.99
C ASN A 135 11.65 9.39 -7.31
N GLY A 136 10.66 10.23 -7.63
CA GLY A 136 9.89 10.05 -8.86
C GLY A 136 8.95 8.84 -8.84
N ALA A 137 8.64 8.29 -7.68
CA ALA A 137 7.75 7.14 -7.56
C ALA A 137 6.40 7.42 -8.22
N CYS A 138 5.79 6.39 -8.82
CA CYS A 138 4.50 6.53 -9.48
C CYS A 138 3.33 6.66 -8.48
N ILE A 139 3.48 6.12 -7.30
CA ILE A 139 2.44 6.12 -6.27
C ILE A 139 3.08 6.07 -4.88
N GLU A 140 2.37 6.60 -3.90
CA GLU A 140 2.67 6.42 -2.48
C GLU A 140 1.37 6.12 -1.75
N ILE A 141 1.40 5.13 -0.86
CA ILE A 141 0.22 4.66 -0.12
C ILE A 141 0.50 4.68 1.36
N GLU A 142 -0.45 5.21 2.13
CA GLU A 142 -0.51 5.04 3.58
C GLU A 142 -1.84 4.39 3.96
N MET A 143 -1.86 3.70 5.10
CA MET A 143 -3.08 3.00 5.51
C MET A 143 -3.28 3.00 7.01
N ILE A 144 -4.53 2.77 7.40
CA ILE A 144 -4.95 2.60 8.79
C ILE A 144 -5.69 1.27 8.86
N LEU A 145 -5.33 0.46 9.86
CA LEU A 145 -5.94 -0.85 10.07
C LEU A 145 -6.39 -1.01 11.53
N GLU A 146 -7.40 -1.82 11.72
CA GLU A 146 -7.74 -2.36 13.03
C GLU A 146 -7.08 -3.72 13.17
N VAL A 147 -6.43 -3.96 14.29
CA VAL A 147 -5.69 -5.19 14.56
C VAL A 147 -6.12 -5.78 15.90
N GLU A 148 -5.80 -7.06 16.11
CA GLU A 148 -6.05 -7.72 17.40
C GLU A 148 -5.18 -7.10 18.49
N ASP A 149 -5.70 -7.15 19.71
CA ASP A 149 -5.00 -6.63 20.90
C ASP A 149 -3.69 -7.35 21.18
#